data_369bc2fc93bd141313b7a23079195cff
#
_entry.id   369bc2fc93bd141313b7a23079195cff
#
_cell.length_a   1.000
_cell.length_b   1.000
_cell.length_c   1.000
_cell.angle_alpha   90.00
_cell.angle_beta   90.00
_cell.angle_gamma   90.00
#
_symmetry.space_group_name_H-M   'P 1'
#
loop_
_entity.id
_entity.type
_entity.pdbx_description
1 polymer ?
#
loop_
_entity_poly.entity_id
_entity_poly.type
_entity_poly.pdbx_seq_one_letter_code
_entity_poly.pdbx_strand_id
1 'polypeptide(L)'
;MDVFVSELLNLHRGQGQEILWRDRAICPTEAQYNSMVLDKTGGLFRLAVGLMAAFSGRGRAEFRTLVDRLALYFQIRDDLVNLRSDDYMRSKSYCEDLTEGKFSFPILHAVHAAPDDTRLLNILKQRTENPDVKKHAVEYMASLGSFAYTRTALAKLKADIGAEIALLGGHERLAALMDKLDAQIVDKQCAPSDELPPPPRGSPLDDGAKGQFDTL
;
A
#
# COMPACT_ATOMS: atom_id res chain seq x y z
N MET A 1 0.98 -8.95 27.84
CA MET A 1 2.12 -8.03 27.69
C MET A 1 2.85 -8.25 26.35
N ASP A 2 3.12 -9.49 25.97
CA ASP A 2 3.90 -9.86 24.78
C ASP A 2 3.34 -9.31 23.45
N VAL A 3 2.01 -9.37 23.25
CA VAL A 3 1.35 -8.80 22.05
C VAL A 3 1.66 -7.31 21.91
N PHE A 4 1.52 -6.56 23.00
CA PHE A 4 1.74 -5.13 23.00
C PHE A 4 3.19 -4.78 22.63
N VAL A 5 4.14 -5.43 23.32
CA VAL A 5 5.57 -5.15 23.12
C VAL A 5 6.02 -5.54 21.70
N SER A 6 5.62 -6.74 21.23
CA SER A 6 6.05 -7.22 19.91
C SER A 6 5.48 -6.37 18.77
N GLU A 7 4.18 -6.03 18.81
CA GLU A 7 3.58 -5.26 17.71
C GLU A 7 3.98 -3.78 17.75
N LEU A 8 4.23 -3.22 18.93
CA LEU A 8 4.79 -1.87 19.04
C LEU A 8 6.22 -1.81 18.48
N LEU A 9 7.04 -2.83 18.74
CA LEU A 9 8.38 -2.93 18.18
C LEU A 9 8.34 -3.06 16.65
N ASN A 10 7.43 -3.88 16.09
CA ASN A 10 7.24 -4.02 14.66
C ASN A 10 6.85 -2.67 14.03
N LEU A 11 5.90 -1.94 14.63
CA LEU A 11 5.48 -0.62 14.16
C LEU A 11 6.67 0.34 14.05
N HIS A 12 7.53 0.41 15.08
CA HIS A 12 8.70 1.27 15.07
C HIS A 12 9.75 0.81 14.04
N ARG A 13 9.93 -0.51 13.84
CA ARG A 13 10.83 -1.05 12.80
C ARG A 13 10.35 -0.69 11.40
N GLY A 14 9.06 -0.89 11.12
CA GLY A 14 8.47 -0.52 9.83
C GLY A 14 8.59 0.97 9.56
N GLN A 15 8.27 1.82 10.54
CA GLN A 15 8.44 3.27 10.42
C GLN A 15 9.91 3.68 10.20
N GLY A 16 10.83 3.07 10.93
CA GLY A 16 12.26 3.33 10.76
C GLY A 16 12.77 2.93 9.38
N GLN A 17 12.27 1.83 8.82
CA GLN A 17 12.63 1.37 7.47
C GLN A 17 12.12 2.32 6.38
N GLU A 18 10.89 2.81 6.49
CA GLU A 18 10.33 3.82 5.57
C GLU A 18 11.17 5.11 5.59
N ILE A 19 11.51 5.60 6.79
CA ILE A 19 12.37 6.78 6.96
C ILE A 19 13.76 6.56 6.33
N LEU A 20 14.35 5.39 6.55
CA LEU A 20 15.66 5.04 5.99
C LEU A 20 15.67 5.09 4.46
N TRP A 21 14.67 4.50 3.81
CA TRP A 21 14.55 4.53 2.35
C TRP A 21 14.35 5.94 1.82
N ARG A 22 13.44 6.69 2.46
CA ARG A 22 13.16 8.07 2.13
C ARG A 22 14.42 8.95 2.22
N ASP A 23 15.13 8.88 3.33
CA ASP A 23 16.27 9.78 3.59
C ASP A 23 17.52 9.40 2.78
N ARG A 24 17.64 8.13 2.39
CA ARG A 24 18.70 7.65 1.50
C ARG A 24 18.30 7.67 0.02
N ALA A 25 17.05 8.00 -0.29
CA ALA A 25 16.48 7.92 -1.64
C ALA A 25 16.70 6.56 -2.30
N ILE A 26 16.51 5.47 -1.54
CA ILE A 26 16.60 4.10 -2.00
C ILE A 26 15.19 3.58 -2.22
N CYS A 27 14.82 3.30 -3.47
CA CYS A 27 13.52 2.72 -3.78
C CYS A 27 13.50 1.25 -3.34
N PRO A 28 12.57 0.85 -2.44
CA PRO A 28 12.43 -0.56 -2.05
C PRO A 28 11.84 -1.39 -3.18
N THR A 29 12.03 -2.70 -3.14
CA THR A 29 11.24 -3.64 -3.95
C THR A 29 9.82 -3.73 -3.40
N GLU A 30 8.87 -4.23 -4.21
CA GLU A 30 7.49 -4.44 -3.75
C GLU A 30 7.42 -5.39 -2.53
N ALA A 31 8.23 -6.45 -2.52
CA ALA A 31 8.30 -7.36 -1.37
C ALA A 31 8.80 -6.66 -0.10
N GLN A 32 9.80 -5.79 -0.22
CA GLN A 32 10.29 -4.99 0.90
C GLN A 32 9.24 -3.99 1.38
N TYR A 33 8.55 -3.31 0.45
CA TYR A 33 7.44 -2.42 0.77
C TYR A 33 6.34 -3.16 1.54
N ASN A 34 5.90 -4.32 1.03
CA ASN A 34 4.87 -5.13 1.70
C ASN A 34 5.31 -5.54 3.11
N SER A 35 6.56 -5.96 3.29
CA SER A 35 7.11 -6.29 4.62
C SER A 35 7.08 -5.08 5.56
N MET A 36 7.50 -3.91 5.10
CA MET A 36 7.46 -2.67 5.88
C MET A 36 6.02 -2.29 6.26
N VAL A 37 5.06 -2.42 5.34
CA VAL A 37 3.65 -2.15 5.61
C VAL A 37 3.08 -3.12 6.65
N LEU A 38 3.43 -4.40 6.56
CA LEU A 38 3.03 -5.39 7.57
C LEU A 38 3.58 -5.05 8.94
N ASP A 39 4.79 -4.53 9.04
CA ASP A 39 5.35 -4.08 10.31
C ASP A 39 4.68 -2.79 10.79
N LYS A 40 4.66 -1.73 9.99
CA LYS A 40 4.17 -0.40 10.35
C LYS A 40 2.65 -0.40 10.58
N THR A 41 1.88 -0.67 9.52
CA THR A 41 0.42 -0.62 9.52
C THR A 41 -0.15 -1.90 10.11
N GLY A 42 0.38 -3.06 9.73
CA GLY A 42 -0.01 -4.37 10.25
C GLY A 42 0.20 -4.52 11.76
N GLY A 43 1.30 -3.97 12.29
CA GLY A 43 1.56 -3.96 13.73
C GLY A 43 0.42 -3.34 14.54
N LEU A 44 -0.13 -2.21 14.07
CA LEU A 44 -1.27 -1.58 14.74
C LEU A 44 -2.56 -2.41 14.66
N PHE A 45 -2.86 -2.95 13.48
CA PHE A 45 -4.02 -3.83 13.29
C PHE A 45 -3.90 -5.10 14.13
N ARG A 46 -2.73 -5.76 14.13
CA ARG A 46 -2.49 -6.97 14.93
C ARG A 46 -2.53 -6.69 16.43
N LEU A 47 -2.06 -5.52 16.85
CA LEU A 47 -2.19 -5.09 18.26
C LEU A 47 -3.66 -5.02 18.67
N ALA A 48 -4.48 -4.30 17.91
CA ALA A 48 -5.90 -4.13 18.21
C ALA A 48 -6.64 -5.48 18.25
N VAL A 49 -6.52 -6.29 17.19
CA VAL A 49 -7.18 -7.61 17.11
C VAL A 49 -6.61 -8.58 18.14
N GLY A 50 -5.30 -8.56 18.37
CA GLY A 50 -4.65 -9.42 19.37
C GLY A 50 -5.09 -9.13 20.79
N LEU A 51 -5.33 -7.86 21.14
CA LEU A 51 -5.89 -7.51 22.46
C LEU A 51 -7.35 -7.98 22.57
N MET A 52 -8.18 -7.75 21.56
CA MET A 52 -9.57 -8.23 21.56
C MET A 52 -9.64 -9.77 21.66
N ALA A 53 -8.79 -10.48 20.94
CA ALA A 53 -8.71 -11.94 21.00
C ALA A 53 -8.31 -12.45 22.40
N ALA A 54 -7.36 -11.78 23.05
CA ALA A 54 -6.92 -12.13 24.40
C ALA A 54 -8.06 -12.03 25.44
N PHE A 55 -8.97 -11.06 25.29
CA PHE A 55 -10.13 -10.90 26.17
C PHE A 55 -11.32 -11.80 25.80
N SER A 56 -11.42 -12.24 24.54
CA SER A 56 -12.52 -13.09 24.08
C SER A 56 -12.26 -14.59 24.23
N GLY A 57 -11.05 -14.98 24.63
CA GLY A 57 -10.63 -16.39 24.70
C GLY A 57 -10.42 -17.07 23.33
N ARG A 58 -10.48 -16.33 22.22
CA ARG A 58 -10.21 -16.83 20.86
C ARG A 58 -8.72 -16.82 20.54
N GLY A 59 -8.31 -17.73 19.64
CA GLY A 59 -6.93 -17.80 19.19
C GLY A 59 -6.55 -16.60 18.29
N ARG A 60 -5.48 -15.91 18.63
CA ARG A 60 -4.96 -14.76 17.85
C ARG A 60 -4.53 -15.14 16.43
N ALA A 61 -4.00 -16.35 16.27
CA ALA A 61 -3.49 -16.85 14.98
C ALA A 61 -4.60 -16.98 13.93
N GLU A 62 -5.84 -17.22 14.35
CA GLU A 62 -7.00 -17.37 13.48
C GLU A 62 -7.27 -16.16 12.60
N PHE A 63 -6.96 -14.94 13.08
CA PHE A 63 -7.25 -13.70 12.37
C PHE A 63 -6.03 -13.11 11.66
N ARG A 64 -4.86 -13.71 11.76
CA ARG A 64 -3.62 -13.10 11.29
C ARG A 64 -3.64 -12.80 9.80
N THR A 65 -4.02 -13.76 8.97
CA THR A 65 -4.05 -13.61 7.51
C THR A 65 -4.99 -12.48 7.08
N LEU A 66 -6.19 -12.43 7.66
CA LEU A 66 -7.16 -11.37 7.39
C LEU A 66 -6.59 -10.00 7.77
N VAL A 67 -6.00 -9.89 8.95
CA VAL A 67 -5.46 -8.63 9.49
C VAL A 67 -4.29 -8.12 8.63
N ASP A 68 -3.39 -8.99 8.22
CA ASP A 68 -2.25 -8.63 7.37
C ASP A 68 -2.71 -8.17 5.97
N ARG A 69 -3.70 -8.85 5.37
CA ARG A 69 -4.31 -8.41 4.09
C ARG A 69 -5.04 -7.07 4.21
N LEU A 70 -5.77 -6.85 5.30
CA LEU A 70 -6.41 -5.57 5.58
C LEU A 70 -5.37 -4.45 5.70
N ALA A 71 -4.27 -4.68 6.39
CA ALA A 71 -3.21 -3.70 6.55
C ALA A 71 -2.59 -3.28 5.19
N LEU A 72 -2.30 -4.25 4.32
CA LEU A 72 -1.81 -4.00 2.95
C LEU A 72 -2.83 -3.21 2.13
N TYR A 73 -4.10 -3.63 2.15
CA TYR A 73 -5.16 -2.94 1.42
C TYR A 73 -5.30 -1.49 1.87
N PHE A 74 -5.35 -1.23 3.16
CA PHE A 74 -5.50 0.12 3.70
C PHE A 74 -4.32 1.02 3.31
N GLN A 75 -3.08 0.52 3.43
CA GLN A 75 -1.91 1.32 3.10
C GLN A 75 -1.81 1.62 1.60
N ILE A 76 -1.96 0.59 0.74
CA ILE A 76 -1.90 0.77 -0.72
C ILE A 76 -3.03 1.67 -1.21
N ARG A 77 -4.23 1.56 -0.60
CA ARG A 77 -5.35 2.46 -0.89
C ARG A 77 -5.03 3.89 -0.50
N ASP A 78 -4.48 4.10 0.68
CA ASP A 78 -4.10 5.44 1.17
C ASP A 78 -3.08 6.09 0.24
N ASP A 79 -2.04 5.36 -0.15
CA ASP A 79 -1.03 5.78 -1.10
C ASP A 79 -1.64 6.17 -2.47
N LEU A 80 -2.63 5.41 -2.96
CA LEU A 80 -3.32 5.72 -4.20
C LEU A 80 -4.17 6.99 -4.08
N VAL A 81 -4.93 7.12 -3.01
CA VAL A 81 -5.83 8.26 -2.77
C VAL A 81 -5.03 9.54 -2.58
N ASN A 82 -3.88 9.49 -1.89
CA ASN A 82 -2.98 10.62 -1.69
C ASN A 82 -2.53 11.25 -3.02
N LEU A 83 -2.25 10.43 -4.03
CA LEU A 83 -1.73 10.90 -5.33
C LEU A 83 -2.82 11.26 -6.35
N ARG A 84 -4.11 10.89 -6.13
CA ARG A 84 -5.20 11.06 -7.11
C ARG A 84 -6.33 11.99 -6.67
N SER A 85 -6.28 12.55 -5.49
CA SER A 85 -7.39 13.33 -4.97
C SER A 85 -7.39 14.75 -5.54
N ASP A 86 -8.26 15.02 -6.53
CA ASP A 86 -8.51 16.36 -7.08
C ASP A 86 -9.05 17.35 -6.02
N ASP A 87 -9.75 16.85 -5.00
CA ASP A 87 -10.21 17.64 -3.86
C ASP A 87 -9.06 18.20 -3.02
N TYR A 88 -7.88 17.58 -3.11
CA TYR A 88 -6.67 18.04 -2.43
C TYR A 88 -5.95 19.19 -3.15
N MET A 89 -6.26 19.47 -4.42
CA MET A 89 -5.74 20.67 -5.10
C MET A 89 -6.13 21.97 -4.36
N ARG A 90 -7.19 21.92 -3.55
CA ARG A 90 -7.66 23.06 -2.71
C ARG A 90 -7.20 22.99 -1.26
N SER A 91 -6.56 21.88 -0.84
CA SER A 91 -6.05 21.68 0.52
C SER A 91 -4.53 21.70 0.54
N LYS A 92 -3.94 22.01 1.69
CA LYS A 92 -2.49 22.01 1.92
C LYS A 92 -1.83 20.63 1.76
N SER A 93 -2.62 19.55 1.51
CA SER A 93 -2.18 18.14 1.51
C SER A 93 -2.13 17.50 0.12
N TYR A 94 -2.12 18.29 -0.97
CA TYR A 94 -2.04 17.73 -2.33
C TYR A 94 -0.75 16.96 -2.55
N CYS A 95 -0.86 15.65 -2.87
CA CYS A 95 0.28 14.75 -3.10
C CYS A 95 1.34 14.85 -2.00
N GLU A 96 0.94 14.68 -0.73
CA GLU A 96 1.81 14.83 0.43
C GLU A 96 2.98 13.82 0.40
N ASP A 97 2.74 12.60 -0.10
CA ASP A 97 3.78 11.59 -0.30
C ASP A 97 4.96 12.10 -1.14
N LEU A 98 4.69 12.96 -2.16
CA LEU A 98 5.76 13.60 -2.95
C LEU A 98 6.51 14.66 -2.14
N THR A 99 5.80 15.44 -1.30
CA THR A 99 6.41 16.44 -0.42
C THR A 99 7.27 15.78 0.66
N GLU A 100 6.82 14.65 1.18
CA GLU A 100 7.59 13.88 2.16
C GLU A 100 8.77 13.15 1.54
N GLY A 101 8.76 12.91 0.23
CA GLY A 101 9.73 12.07 -0.48
C GLY A 101 9.54 10.58 -0.20
N LYS A 102 8.31 10.17 0.12
CA LYS A 102 7.94 8.80 0.49
C LYS A 102 7.83 7.92 -0.75
N PHE A 103 8.33 6.69 -0.68
CA PHE A 103 8.12 5.66 -1.69
C PHE A 103 6.77 4.96 -1.49
N SER A 104 5.67 5.64 -1.85
CA SER A 104 4.34 5.03 -1.85
C SER A 104 4.19 4.01 -2.98
N PHE A 105 3.17 3.14 -2.91
CA PHE A 105 3.03 2.00 -3.83
C PHE A 105 3.00 2.40 -5.32
N PRO A 106 2.27 3.44 -5.77
CA PRO A 106 2.34 3.89 -7.17
C PRO A 106 3.71 4.46 -7.55
N ILE A 107 4.38 5.16 -6.64
CA ILE A 107 5.72 5.73 -6.86
C ILE A 107 6.75 4.61 -7.04
N LEU A 108 6.71 3.62 -6.17
CA LEU A 108 7.57 2.45 -6.24
C LEU A 108 7.42 1.73 -7.59
N HIS A 109 6.18 1.49 -8.04
CA HIS A 109 5.94 0.88 -9.34
C HIS A 109 6.53 1.72 -10.47
N ALA A 110 6.32 3.04 -10.47
CA ALA A 110 6.83 3.94 -11.50
C ALA A 110 8.37 3.91 -11.59
N VAL A 111 9.06 3.92 -10.45
CA VAL A 111 10.53 3.84 -10.41
C VAL A 111 11.03 2.51 -10.97
N HIS A 112 10.38 1.40 -10.65
CA HIS A 112 10.77 0.09 -11.18
C HIS A 112 10.36 -0.13 -12.65
N ALA A 113 9.29 0.51 -13.12
CA ALA A 113 8.87 0.44 -14.52
C ALA A 113 9.81 1.20 -15.46
N ALA A 114 10.56 2.18 -14.97
CA ALA A 114 11.52 2.96 -15.74
C ALA A 114 12.83 3.16 -14.95
N PRO A 115 13.64 2.09 -14.76
CA PRO A 115 14.80 2.11 -13.87
C PRO A 115 15.92 3.06 -14.33
N ASP A 116 16.02 3.32 -15.62
CA ASP A 116 17.02 4.25 -16.18
C ASP A 116 16.58 5.72 -16.11
N ASP A 117 15.32 5.98 -15.77
CA ASP A 117 14.76 7.33 -15.68
C ASP A 117 14.77 7.85 -14.24
N THR A 118 15.62 8.80 -13.97
CA THR A 118 15.80 9.36 -12.63
C THR A 118 14.86 10.54 -12.32
N ARG A 119 13.95 10.94 -13.24
CA ARG A 119 13.08 12.11 -13.04
C ARG A 119 12.27 12.03 -11.76
N LEU A 120 11.56 10.92 -11.55
CA LEU A 120 10.72 10.74 -10.37
C LEU A 120 11.54 10.72 -9.07
N LEU A 121 12.70 10.04 -9.06
CA LEU A 121 13.61 10.05 -7.92
C LEU A 121 14.14 11.46 -7.59
N ASN A 122 14.41 12.27 -8.63
CA ASN A 122 14.86 13.64 -8.45
C ASN A 122 13.74 14.54 -7.90
N ILE A 123 12.49 14.33 -8.30
CA ILE A 123 11.33 15.04 -7.75
C ILE A 123 11.14 14.67 -6.27
N LEU A 124 11.22 13.38 -5.92
CA LEU A 124 11.12 12.93 -4.52
C LEU A 124 12.20 13.55 -3.63
N LYS A 125 13.46 13.62 -4.12
CA LYS A 125 14.57 14.24 -3.38
C LYS A 125 14.36 15.74 -3.11
N GLN A 126 13.66 16.44 -4.00
CA GLN A 126 13.37 17.86 -3.84
C GLN A 126 12.36 18.14 -2.71
N ARG A 127 11.52 17.16 -2.34
CA ARG A 127 10.44 17.33 -1.35
C ARG A 127 9.62 18.60 -1.65
N THR A 128 9.27 18.77 -2.93
CA THR A 128 8.68 20.01 -3.43
C THR A 128 7.24 20.20 -2.97
N GLU A 129 6.89 21.45 -2.68
CA GLU A 129 5.48 21.87 -2.49
C GLU A 129 4.87 22.45 -3.77
N ASN A 130 5.67 22.61 -4.83
CA ASN A 130 5.22 23.20 -6.10
C ASN A 130 4.16 22.30 -6.77
N PRO A 131 2.91 22.77 -6.97
CA PRO A 131 1.83 21.97 -7.53
C PRO A 131 2.05 21.54 -8.97
N ASP A 132 2.76 22.34 -9.77
CA ASP A 132 3.05 22.00 -11.17
C ASP A 132 4.03 20.83 -11.27
N VAL A 133 5.04 20.79 -10.38
CA VAL A 133 6.00 19.68 -10.31
C VAL A 133 5.30 18.41 -9.82
N LYS A 134 4.41 18.52 -8.84
CA LYS A 134 3.59 17.40 -8.36
C LYS A 134 2.67 16.86 -9.44
N LYS A 135 1.99 17.77 -10.19
CA LYS A 135 1.14 17.40 -11.32
C LYS A 135 1.93 16.66 -12.40
N HIS A 136 3.10 17.16 -12.76
CA HIS A 136 3.98 16.50 -13.71
C HIS A 136 4.39 15.08 -13.24
N ALA A 137 4.70 14.91 -11.96
CA ALA A 137 5.01 13.59 -11.40
C ALA A 137 3.82 12.62 -11.48
N VAL A 138 2.60 13.10 -11.18
CA VAL A 138 1.36 12.31 -11.30
C VAL A 138 1.09 11.90 -12.75
N GLU A 139 1.19 12.83 -13.71
CA GLU A 139 1.05 12.54 -15.13
C GLU A 139 2.09 11.53 -15.62
N TYR A 140 3.32 11.65 -15.16
CA TYR A 140 4.38 10.71 -15.48
C TYR A 140 4.09 9.30 -14.94
N MET A 141 3.69 9.18 -13.68
CA MET A 141 3.27 7.89 -13.10
C MET A 141 2.06 7.28 -13.82
N ALA A 142 1.11 8.11 -14.26
CA ALA A 142 -0.03 7.66 -15.06
C ALA A 142 0.43 7.10 -16.41
N SER A 143 1.37 7.77 -17.10
CA SER A 143 1.92 7.30 -18.39
C SER A 143 2.65 5.95 -18.27
N LEU A 144 3.18 5.62 -17.10
CA LEU A 144 3.82 4.33 -16.79
C LEU A 144 2.81 3.25 -16.32
N GLY A 145 1.52 3.56 -16.28
CA GLY A 145 0.48 2.62 -15.83
C GLY A 145 0.45 2.35 -14.33
N SER A 146 1.16 3.15 -13.51
CA SER A 146 1.32 2.88 -12.08
C SER A 146 -0.01 2.88 -11.32
N PHE A 147 -0.95 3.73 -11.70
CA PHE A 147 -2.27 3.77 -11.07
C PHE A 147 -3.14 2.57 -11.44
N ALA A 148 -3.06 2.10 -12.69
CA ALA A 148 -3.75 0.90 -13.13
C ALA A 148 -3.20 -0.35 -12.42
N TYR A 149 -1.88 -0.46 -12.31
CA TYR A 149 -1.21 -1.51 -11.54
C TYR A 149 -1.66 -1.52 -10.07
N THR A 150 -1.66 -0.37 -9.43
CA THR A 150 -2.11 -0.23 -8.03
C THR A 150 -3.56 -0.65 -7.83
N ARG A 151 -4.47 -0.28 -8.76
CA ARG A 151 -5.87 -0.73 -8.72
C ARG A 151 -6.00 -2.24 -8.87
N THR A 152 -5.22 -2.85 -9.74
CA THR A 152 -5.19 -4.31 -9.91
C THR A 152 -4.74 -5.01 -8.62
N ALA A 153 -3.71 -4.50 -7.96
CA ALA A 153 -3.24 -5.00 -6.67
C ALA A 153 -4.32 -4.89 -5.58
N LEU A 154 -5.01 -3.73 -5.52
CA LEU A 154 -6.12 -3.52 -4.58
C LEU A 154 -7.32 -4.44 -4.85
N ALA A 155 -7.69 -4.65 -6.11
CA ALA A 155 -8.78 -5.57 -6.47
C ALA A 155 -8.46 -7.01 -6.05
N LYS A 156 -7.22 -7.46 -6.25
CA LYS A 156 -6.75 -8.77 -5.78
C LYS A 156 -6.83 -8.88 -4.25
N LEU A 157 -6.28 -7.90 -3.54
CA LEU A 157 -6.34 -7.88 -2.07
C LEU A 157 -7.77 -7.88 -1.54
N LYS A 158 -8.69 -7.13 -2.17
CA LYS A 158 -10.11 -7.13 -1.81
C LYS A 158 -10.73 -8.51 -1.97
N ALA A 159 -10.47 -9.20 -3.07
CA ALA A 159 -10.95 -10.57 -3.30
C ALA A 159 -10.39 -11.54 -2.25
N ASP A 160 -9.10 -11.45 -1.95
CA ASP A 160 -8.45 -12.27 -0.93
C ASP A 160 -9.01 -12.00 0.49
N ILE A 161 -9.31 -10.74 0.83
CA ILE A 161 -9.97 -10.35 2.08
C ILE A 161 -11.38 -10.95 2.15
N GLY A 162 -12.15 -10.87 1.06
CA GLY A 162 -13.48 -11.45 0.97
C GLY A 162 -13.48 -12.97 1.21
N ALA A 163 -12.52 -13.68 0.64
CA ALA A 163 -12.33 -15.10 0.86
C ALA A 163 -12.00 -15.43 2.33
N GLU A 164 -11.11 -14.66 2.96
CA GLU A 164 -10.79 -14.84 4.39
C GLU A 164 -11.98 -14.56 5.31
N ILE A 165 -12.76 -13.50 5.02
CA ILE A 165 -13.99 -13.21 5.76
C ILE A 165 -14.95 -14.40 5.69
N ALA A 166 -15.11 -15.00 4.51
CA ALA A 166 -15.97 -16.17 4.32
C ALA A 166 -15.46 -17.40 5.09
N LEU A 167 -14.14 -17.66 5.06
CA LEU A 167 -13.49 -18.75 5.82
C LEU A 167 -13.69 -18.62 7.33
N LEU A 168 -13.72 -17.39 7.84
CA LEU A 168 -13.92 -17.07 9.25
C LEU A 168 -15.40 -17.04 9.67
N GLY A 169 -16.33 -17.48 8.81
CA GLY A 169 -17.75 -17.58 9.12
C GLY A 169 -18.59 -16.37 8.68
N GLY A 170 -17.99 -15.45 7.92
CA GLY A 170 -18.65 -14.27 7.40
C GLY A 170 -18.69 -13.10 8.38
N HIS A 171 -18.67 -11.86 7.87
CA HIS A 171 -18.83 -10.64 8.65
C HIS A 171 -19.37 -9.51 7.76
N GLU A 172 -20.69 -9.38 7.71
CA GLU A 172 -21.39 -8.46 6.79
C GLU A 172 -20.91 -6.99 6.91
N ARG A 173 -20.70 -6.50 8.14
CA ARG A 173 -20.24 -5.12 8.36
C ARG A 173 -18.85 -4.87 7.81
N LEU A 174 -17.95 -5.86 7.91
CA LEU A 174 -16.60 -5.73 7.36
C LEU A 174 -16.63 -5.80 5.84
N ALA A 175 -17.43 -6.69 5.26
CA ALA A 175 -17.63 -6.77 3.82
C ALA A 175 -18.20 -5.45 3.26
N ALA A 176 -19.24 -4.90 3.88
CA ALA A 176 -19.81 -3.60 3.50
C ALA A 176 -18.83 -2.44 3.64
N LEU A 177 -17.95 -2.47 4.65
CA LEU A 177 -16.87 -1.48 4.78
C LEU A 177 -15.88 -1.58 3.63
N MET A 178 -15.48 -2.79 3.24
CA MET A 178 -14.58 -3.02 2.11
C MET A 178 -15.19 -2.51 0.79
N ASP A 179 -16.48 -2.75 0.57
CA ASP A 179 -17.19 -2.25 -0.61
C ASP A 179 -17.28 -0.72 -0.63
N LYS A 180 -17.54 -0.09 0.51
CA LYS A 180 -17.55 1.36 0.63
C LYS A 180 -16.17 1.98 0.36
N LEU A 181 -15.10 1.38 0.85
CA LEU A 181 -13.74 1.86 0.61
C LEU A 181 -13.33 1.72 -0.86
N ASP A 182 -13.74 0.62 -1.50
CA ASP A 182 -13.48 0.36 -2.90
C ASP A 182 -14.24 1.34 -3.82
N ALA A 183 -15.52 1.61 -3.54
CA ALA A 183 -16.31 2.59 -4.26
C ALA A 183 -15.64 3.97 -4.31
N GLN A 184 -14.99 4.40 -3.23
CA GLN A 184 -14.27 5.67 -3.19
C GLN A 184 -13.02 5.71 -4.10
N ILE A 185 -12.50 4.54 -4.49
CA ILE A 185 -11.40 4.45 -5.47
C ILE A 185 -11.95 4.58 -6.89
N VAL A 186 -13.12 3.97 -7.15
CA VAL A 186 -13.76 3.92 -8.48
C VAL A 186 -14.39 5.26 -8.84
N ASP A 187 -15.12 5.89 -7.93
CA ASP A 187 -15.80 7.17 -8.16
C ASP A 187 -14.86 8.34 -8.51
N LYS A 188 -13.57 8.19 -8.21
CA LYS A 188 -12.53 9.16 -8.56
C LYS A 188 -11.81 8.81 -9.87
N GLN A 189 -12.45 8.03 -10.74
CA GLN A 189 -11.91 7.77 -12.07
C GLN A 189 -11.87 9.06 -12.89
N CYS A 190 -10.69 9.37 -13.36
CA CYS A 190 -10.53 10.36 -14.39
C CYS A 190 -9.55 9.91 -15.46
N ALA A 191 -9.92 10.21 -16.70
CA ALA A 191 -9.18 10.21 -17.94
C ALA A 191 -8.97 8.87 -18.67
N PRO A 192 -9.17 8.89 -20.01
CA PRO A 192 -9.12 7.73 -20.90
C PRO A 192 -7.71 7.13 -21.14
N SER A 193 -6.71 7.52 -20.36
CA SER A 193 -5.32 7.02 -20.46
C SER A 193 -4.99 5.86 -19.53
N ASP A 194 -6.00 5.29 -18.84
CA ASP A 194 -5.81 4.23 -17.86
C ASP A 194 -5.79 2.80 -18.45
N GLU A 195 -5.69 2.64 -19.78
CA GLU A 195 -5.42 1.32 -20.36
C GLU A 195 -3.99 0.90 -20.02
N LEU A 196 -3.88 -0.28 -19.37
CA LEU A 196 -2.60 -0.89 -19.02
C LEU A 196 -1.73 -1.01 -20.29
N PRO A 197 -0.53 -0.45 -20.29
CA PRO A 197 0.46 -0.86 -21.27
C PRO A 197 0.73 -2.36 -21.07
N PRO A 198 1.05 -3.11 -22.14
CA PRO A 198 1.37 -4.53 -22.00
C PRO A 198 2.50 -4.70 -20.98
N PRO A 199 2.44 -5.73 -20.10
CA PRO A 199 3.43 -5.94 -19.07
C PRO A 199 4.82 -6.01 -19.70
N PRO A 200 5.83 -5.36 -19.10
CA PRO A 200 7.20 -5.49 -19.57
C PRO A 200 7.59 -6.97 -19.57
N ARG A 201 8.19 -7.44 -20.64
CA ARG A 201 8.64 -8.84 -20.76
C ARG A 201 9.64 -9.10 -19.64
N GLY A 202 9.28 -9.93 -18.65
CA GLY A 202 10.09 -10.27 -17.49
C GLY A 202 9.56 -9.73 -16.15
N SER A 203 8.26 -9.47 -16.02
CA SER A 203 7.64 -9.13 -14.73
C SER A 203 7.79 -10.28 -13.71
N PRO A 204 8.27 -10.00 -12.48
CA PRO A 204 8.45 -11.01 -11.42
C PRO A 204 7.16 -11.61 -10.86
N LEU A 205 6.00 -11.40 -11.49
CA LEU A 205 4.72 -11.94 -11.02
C LEU A 205 4.53 -13.44 -11.28
N ASP A 206 5.43 -14.10 -12.06
CA ASP A 206 5.29 -15.51 -12.44
C ASP A 206 6.18 -16.50 -11.67
N ASP A 207 7.08 -16.03 -10.81
CA ASP A 207 7.93 -16.94 -10.02
C ASP A 207 7.49 -17.02 -8.55
N GLY A 208 6.59 -17.98 -8.28
CA GLY A 208 6.73 -18.85 -7.11
C GLY A 208 6.49 -18.25 -5.73
N ALA A 209 5.35 -17.63 -5.48
CA ALA A 209 4.85 -17.55 -4.10
C ALA A 209 4.23 -18.89 -3.63
N LYS A 210 4.79 -20.02 -4.04
CA LYS A 210 4.56 -21.33 -3.41
C LYS A 210 5.81 -21.70 -2.62
N GLY A 211 5.78 -21.45 -1.33
CA GLY A 211 6.72 -22.06 -0.41
C GLY A 211 7.72 -21.13 0.25
N GLN A 212 7.23 -20.27 1.17
CA GLN A 212 8.11 -19.76 2.25
C GLN A 212 7.30 -19.18 3.43
N PHE A 213 6.18 -19.81 3.77
CA PHE A 213 5.42 -19.46 4.98
C PHE A 213 5.41 -20.56 6.06
N ASP A 214 6.20 -21.65 5.87
CA ASP A 214 6.40 -22.67 6.90
C ASP A 214 7.84 -22.56 7.41
N THR A 215 8.09 -21.77 8.39
CA THR A 215 9.13 -21.80 9.43
C THR A 215 9.53 -20.38 9.83
N LEU A 216 8.85 -19.87 10.86
CA LEU A 216 9.44 -19.18 12.03
C LEU A 216 8.31 -18.80 13.01
#